data_816ac6a270f56996527f51762888c93e
#
_entry.id   816ac6a270f56996527f51762888c93e
#
_cell.length_a   1.000
_cell.length_b   1.000
_cell.length_c   1.000
_cell.angle_alpha   90.00
_cell.angle_beta   90.00
_cell.angle_gamma   90.00
#
_symmetry.space_group_name_H-M   'P 1'
#
loop_
_entity.id
_entity.type
_entity.pdbx_description
1 polymer ?
#
loop_
_entity_poly.entity_id
_entity_poly.type
_entity_poly.pdbx_seq_one_letter_code
_entity_poly.pdbx_strand_id
1 'polypeptide(L)'
;MKYKTERREAMGYLKRFALYISVMILIFAIAGCGKGNETKEDSKEEQIKKSFAKTLDMYPIKNLEDLYDKEGYRDSEFKKGDKGMWTIYTDFAKSNKPGELDDEGMVLNLDRNTRTAKGHYFVTTFYRNGKLPDEKNYKIEMKNNKIILLDEVKGDKLKQKIENFKFFGQYANLKELRKYNNGDVSINENVPSYDVEYKMSNKDEIVKELRSRYNISTEKSPILKMHIDGDLKGSSVGYRKLEIDFSKRENSKLSVIEFLSYKPAKK
;
A
#
# COMPACT_ATOMS: atom_id res chain seq x y z
N MET A 1 32.07 -7.05 18.92
CA MET A 1 30.68 -7.33 19.35
C MET A 1 29.63 -6.53 18.55
N LYS A 2 29.90 -5.30 18.09
CA LYS A 2 29.02 -4.45 17.27
C LYS A 2 28.64 -5.05 15.89
N TYR A 3 29.58 -5.69 15.18
CA TYR A 3 29.37 -6.27 13.83
C TYR A 3 28.35 -7.44 13.77
N LYS A 4 28.10 -8.13 14.88
CA LYS A 4 27.15 -9.26 14.94
C LYS A 4 25.70 -8.79 15.10
N THR A 5 25.50 -7.62 15.68
CA THR A 5 24.17 -7.02 15.90
C THR A 5 23.64 -6.40 14.62
N GLU A 6 24.48 -5.62 13.90
CA GLU A 6 24.12 -5.04 12.61
C GLU A 6 23.78 -6.08 11.54
N ARG A 7 24.49 -7.23 11.53
CA ARG A 7 24.18 -8.35 10.63
C ARG A 7 22.84 -9.04 10.94
N ARG A 8 22.43 -9.06 12.21
CA ARG A 8 21.12 -9.62 12.61
C ARG A 8 19.96 -8.70 12.25
N GLU A 9 20.13 -7.40 12.38
CA GLU A 9 19.14 -6.42 11.97
C GLU A 9 18.99 -6.38 10.44
N ALA A 10 20.09 -6.35 9.69
CA ALA A 10 20.07 -6.43 8.23
C ALA A 10 19.41 -7.72 7.73
N MET A 11 19.65 -8.87 8.40
CA MET A 11 19.02 -10.15 8.08
C MET A 11 17.53 -10.19 8.45
N GLY A 12 17.09 -9.41 9.44
CA GLY A 12 15.69 -9.22 9.80
C GLY A 12 14.93 -8.43 8.73
N TYR A 13 15.54 -7.39 8.19
CA TYR A 13 15.00 -6.59 7.07
C TYR A 13 15.00 -7.41 5.77
N LEU A 14 16.05 -8.15 5.47
CA LEU A 14 16.14 -9.03 4.28
C LEU A 14 15.06 -10.12 4.29
N LYS A 15 14.77 -10.74 5.45
CA LYS A 15 13.69 -11.74 5.59
C LYS A 15 12.30 -11.14 5.43
N ARG A 16 12.05 -9.93 5.92
CA ARG A 16 10.80 -9.20 5.71
C ARG A 16 10.64 -8.77 4.26
N PHE A 17 11.72 -8.36 3.64
CA PHE A 17 11.75 -7.91 2.24
C PHE A 17 11.65 -9.09 1.24
N ALA A 18 12.31 -10.23 1.53
CA ALA A 18 12.12 -11.47 0.76
C ALA A 18 10.67 -11.98 0.83
N LEU A 19 9.96 -11.73 1.94
CA LEU A 19 8.53 -12.01 2.06
C LEU A 19 7.68 -11.15 1.11
N TYR A 20 8.05 -9.87 0.91
CA TYR A 20 7.37 -8.98 -0.03
C TYR A 20 7.65 -9.31 -1.50
N ILE A 21 8.86 -9.74 -1.83
CA ILE A 21 9.24 -10.15 -3.20
C ILE A 21 8.67 -11.53 -3.56
N SER A 22 8.61 -12.48 -2.64
CA SER A 22 8.01 -13.81 -2.91
C SER A 22 6.51 -13.74 -3.15
N VAL A 23 5.80 -12.77 -2.56
CA VAL A 23 4.39 -12.49 -2.86
C VAL A 23 4.22 -11.89 -4.26
N MET A 24 5.21 -11.21 -4.80
CA MET A 24 5.20 -10.63 -6.17
C MET A 24 5.42 -11.65 -7.29
N ILE A 25 6.03 -12.81 -7.02
CA ILE A 25 6.50 -13.74 -8.08
C ILE A 25 5.57 -14.97 -8.24
N LEU A 26 4.64 -15.23 -7.32
CA LEU A 26 3.83 -16.47 -7.29
C LEU A 26 2.42 -16.36 -7.87
N ILE A 27 2.10 -15.34 -8.66
CA ILE A 27 0.80 -15.21 -9.30
C ILE A 27 0.89 -15.56 -10.80
N PHE A 28 1.17 -16.81 -11.12
CA PHE A 28 0.76 -17.40 -12.41
C PHE A 28 0.47 -18.89 -12.26
N ALA A 29 -0.73 -19.21 -12.66
CA ALA A 29 -1.37 -20.49 -12.95
C ALA A 29 -2.40 -20.93 -11.89
N ILE A 30 -3.66 -20.77 -12.24
CA ILE A 30 -4.61 -21.86 -12.50
C ILE A 30 -5.96 -21.21 -12.82
N ALA A 31 -6.33 -21.22 -14.10
CA ALA A 31 -7.72 -21.04 -14.53
C ALA A 31 -8.47 -22.35 -14.26
N GLY A 32 -9.37 -22.33 -13.30
CA GLY A 32 -10.28 -23.43 -12.99
C GLY A 32 -11.73 -22.98 -13.07
N CYS A 33 -12.40 -23.27 -14.16
CA CYS A 33 -13.84 -23.09 -14.33
C CYS A 33 -14.61 -24.19 -13.59
N GLY A 34 -15.38 -23.85 -12.57
CA GLY A 34 -16.32 -24.74 -11.91
C GLY A 34 -17.68 -24.08 -11.73
N LYS A 35 -18.68 -24.50 -12.51
CA LYS A 35 -20.10 -24.19 -12.28
C LYS A 35 -20.64 -25.11 -11.18
N GLY A 36 -21.16 -24.55 -10.10
CA GLY A 36 -21.87 -25.26 -9.05
C GLY A 36 -22.99 -24.38 -8.45
N ASN A 37 -24.14 -25.00 -8.19
CA ASN A 37 -25.43 -24.45 -7.81
C ASN A 37 -25.43 -23.49 -6.61
N GLU A 38 -26.18 -22.41 -6.75
CA GLU A 38 -26.24 -21.25 -5.85
C GLU A 38 -27.29 -21.41 -4.76
N THR A 39 -26.86 -21.47 -3.51
CA THR A 39 -27.49 -20.78 -2.40
C THR A 39 -26.93 -19.36 -2.38
N LYS A 40 -27.75 -18.34 -2.09
CA LYS A 40 -27.40 -16.90 -2.11
C LYS A 40 -26.20 -16.52 -1.22
N GLU A 41 -25.03 -17.05 -1.45
CA GLU A 41 -23.79 -16.50 -0.94
C GLU A 41 -23.31 -15.43 -1.90
N ASP A 42 -22.89 -14.27 -1.32
CA ASP A 42 -22.23 -13.22 -2.10
C ASP A 42 -21.10 -13.82 -2.96
N SER A 43 -20.98 -13.36 -4.20
CA SER A 43 -19.83 -13.72 -5.02
C SER A 43 -18.51 -13.35 -4.32
N LYS A 44 -17.41 -14.02 -4.67
CA LYS A 44 -16.10 -13.67 -4.08
C LYS A 44 -15.72 -12.23 -4.34
N GLU A 45 -16.06 -11.68 -5.50
CA GLU A 45 -15.89 -10.26 -5.80
C GLU A 45 -16.63 -9.37 -4.79
N GLU A 46 -17.90 -9.69 -4.50
CA GLU A 46 -18.68 -8.92 -3.53
C GLU A 46 -18.12 -9.04 -2.11
N GLN A 47 -17.64 -10.22 -1.71
CA GLN A 47 -16.98 -10.43 -0.42
C GLN A 47 -15.71 -9.57 -0.30
N ILE A 48 -14.87 -9.53 -1.34
CA ILE A 48 -13.69 -8.66 -1.41
C ILE A 48 -14.11 -7.19 -1.31
N LYS A 49 -15.08 -6.75 -2.11
CA LYS A 49 -15.60 -5.37 -2.09
C LYS A 49 -16.14 -4.98 -0.71
N LYS A 50 -16.91 -5.85 -0.06
CA LYS A 50 -17.40 -5.63 1.30
C LYS A 50 -16.28 -5.50 2.33
N SER A 51 -15.23 -6.32 2.18
CA SER A 51 -14.04 -6.25 3.02
C SER A 51 -13.28 -4.93 2.87
N PHE A 52 -13.24 -4.36 1.65
CA PHE A 52 -12.65 -3.05 1.39
C PHE A 52 -13.54 -1.87 1.83
N ALA A 53 -14.84 -2.06 1.94
CA ALA A 53 -15.79 -0.97 2.12
C ALA A 53 -15.43 -0.05 3.30
N LYS A 54 -15.04 -0.63 4.45
CA LYS A 54 -14.67 0.14 5.65
C LYS A 54 -13.41 1.00 5.42
N THR A 55 -12.41 0.45 4.72
CA THR A 55 -11.20 1.18 4.37
C THR A 55 -11.51 2.31 3.38
N LEU A 56 -12.29 2.02 2.34
CA LEU A 56 -12.69 3.02 1.35
C LEU A 56 -13.52 4.15 1.95
N ASP A 57 -14.30 3.89 3.02
CA ASP A 57 -15.08 4.92 3.72
C ASP A 57 -14.22 5.95 4.43
N MET A 58 -12.98 5.62 4.72
CA MET A 58 -12.06 6.53 5.39
C MET A 58 -11.51 7.62 4.44
N TYR A 59 -11.50 7.38 3.14
CA TYR A 59 -10.92 8.27 2.15
C TYR A 59 -11.91 9.34 1.66
N PRO A 60 -11.43 10.52 1.26
CA PRO A 60 -10.06 11.00 1.43
C PRO A 60 -9.76 11.40 2.89
N ILE A 61 -8.55 11.09 3.35
CA ILE A 61 -8.06 11.46 4.69
C ILE A 61 -7.33 12.80 4.57
N LYS A 62 -8.07 13.88 4.42
CA LYS A 62 -7.50 15.22 4.18
C LYS A 62 -6.59 15.71 5.31
N ASN A 63 -6.97 15.41 6.54
CA ASN A 63 -6.16 15.67 7.72
C ASN A 63 -5.73 14.34 8.34
N LEU A 64 -4.43 14.05 8.31
CA LEU A 64 -3.90 12.80 8.86
C LEU A 64 -4.08 12.69 10.37
N GLU A 65 -4.19 13.83 11.10
CA GLU A 65 -4.42 13.82 12.55
C GLU A 65 -5.79 13.26 12.94
N ASP A 66 -6.76 13.22 12.01
CA ASP A 66 -8.06 12.60 12.25
C ASP A 66 -7.92 11.09 12.58
N LEU A 67 -6.82 10.45 12.14
CA LEU A 67 -6.52 9.07 12.46
C LEU A 67 -6.21 8.83 13.94
N TYR A 68 -5.77 9.84 14.70
CA TYR A 68 -5.57 9.69 16.15
C TYR A 68 -6.87 9.42 16.90
N ASP A 69 -7.99 9.93 16.40
CA ASP A 69 -9.30 9.79 17.03
C ASP A 69 -10.15 8.68 16.38
N LYS A 70 -9.65 8.12 15.26
CA LYS A 70 -10.33 7.05 14.54
C LYS A 70 -10.02 5.70 15.15
N GLU A 71 -11.06 4.96 15.62
CA GLU A 71 -10.89 3.58 16.06
C GLU A 71 -10.67 2.67 14.85
N GLY A 72 -9.65 1.84 14.95
CA GLY A 72 -9.42 0.76 14.01
C GLY A 72 -10.06 -0.53 14.50
N TYR A 73 -10.10 -1.51 13.63
CA TYR A 73 -10.71 -2.77 13.95
C TYR A 73 -9.76 -3.65 14.79
N ARG A 74 -10.32 -4.36 15.76
CA ARG A 74 -9.64 -5.22 16.72
C ARG A 74 -10.26 -6.61 16.67
N ASP A 75 -9.53 -7.58 16.15
CA ASP A 75 -9.97 -8.96 15.94
C ASP A 75 -9.29 -9.96 16.90
N SER A 76 -8.40 -9.49 17.75
CA SER A 76 -7.68 -10.32 18.72
C SER A 76 -7.57 -9.65 20.07
N GLU A 77 -7.14 -10.40 21.08
CA GLU A 77 -6.82 -9.83 22.37
C GLU A 77 -5.65 -8.85 22.28
N PHE A 78 -5.81 -7.69 22.89
CA PHE A 78 -4.84 -6.62 22.92
C PHE A 78 -4.75 -6.02 24.32
N LYS A 79 -3.68 -5.29 24.57
CA LYS A 79 -3.42 -4.68 25.87
C LYS A 79 -4.57 -3.74 26.26
N LYS A 80 -5.11 -3.90 27.49
CA LYS A 80 -6.17 -3.05 28.02
C LYS A 80 -5.75 -1.58 27.98
N GLY A 81 -6.59 -0.73 27.40
CA GLY A 81 -6.31 0.72 27.25
C GLY A 81 -5.44 1.09 26.05
N ASP A 82 -4.89 0.12 25.31
CA ASP A 82 -4.19 0.42 24.06
C ASP A 82 -5.18 0.95 23.01
N LYS A 83 -4.81 2.11 22.41
CA LYS A 83 -5.57 2.74 21.33
C LYS A 83 -5.08 2.33 19.94
N GLY A 84 -3.98 1.59 19.88
CA GLY A 84 -3.43 1.12 18.62
C GLY A 84 -2.72 2.19 17.78
N MET A 85 -2.28 1.76 16.61
CA MET A 85 -1.49 2.55 15.67
C MET A 85 -2.05 2.41 14.25
N TRP A 86 -2.21 3.52 13.55
CA TRP A 86 -2.44 3.55 12.13
C TRP A 86 -1.12 3.60 11.36
N THR A 87 -1.07 2.91 10.24
CA THR A 87 0.00 3.06 9.26
C THR A 87 -0.62 3.44 7.93
N ILE A 88 -0.19 4.57 7.37
CA ILE A 88 -0.51 4.98 6.00
C ILE A 88 0.75 4.91 5.15
N TYR A 89 0.60 4.44 3.93
CA TYR A 89 1.69 4.22 2.99
C TYR A 89 1.24 4.57 1.57
N THR A 90 2.09 5.27 0.87
CA THR A 90 1.94 5.51 -0.58
C THR A 90 3.30 5.39 -1.24
N ASP A 91 3.37 4.67 -2.35
CA ASP A 91 4.54 4.64 -3.22
C ASP A 91 4.19 4.87 -4.69
N PHE A 92 5.23 5.18 -5.44
CA PHE A 92 5.23 5.26 -6.89
C PHE A 92 6.40 4.44 -7.42
N ALA A 93 6.09 3.32 -8.05
CA ALA A 93 7.07 2.40 -8.64
C ALA A 93 7.16 2.60 -10.15
N LYS A 94 8.38 2.75 -10.67
CA LYS A 94 8.63 3.00 -12.10
C LYS A 94 9.88 2.30 -12.59
N SER A 95 9.76 1.53 -13.67
CA SER A 95 10.91 1.01 -14.43
C SER A 95 11.42 2.07 -15.40
N ASN A 96 12.52 2.73 -15.07
CA ASN A 96 13.16 3.74 -15.92
C ASN A 96 14.13 3.14 -16.93
N LYS A 97 14.76 2.02 -16.60
CA LYS A 97 15.69 1.28 -17.45
C LYS A 97 15.37 -0.22 -17.43
N PRO A 98 15.74 -0.97 -18.47
CA PRO A 98 15.63 -2.41 -18.47
C PRO A 98 16.38 -3.02 -17.26
N GLY A 99 15.70 -3.84 -16.47
CA GLY A 99 16.28 -4.50 -15.31
C GLY A 99 16.39 -3.65 -14.03
N GLU A 100 15.96 -2.41 -14.05
CA GLU A 100 15.88 -1.53 -12.89
C GLU A 100 14.42 -1.15 -12.59
N LEU A 101 14.10 -1.10 -11.30
CA LEU A 101 12.82 -0.60 -10.79
C LEU A 101 13.11 0.44 -9.70
N ASP A 102 12.77 1.68 -9.97
CA ASP A 102 12.80 2.73 -8.96
C ASP A 102 11.46 2.74 -8.22
N ASP A 103 11.53 2.83 -6.92
CA ASP A 103 10.40 2.87 -6.01
C ASP A 103 10.61 4.02 -5.01
N GLU A 104 9.64 4.89 -4.92
CA GLU A 104 9.72 6.10 -4.12
C GLU A 104 8.41 6.33 -3.39
N GLY A 105 8.47 6.56 -2.10
CA GLY A 105 7.26 6.73 -1.33
C GLY A 105 7.49 7.16 0.11
N MET A 106 6.41 7.09 0.89
CA MET A 106 6.42 7.44 2.30
C MET A 106 5.57 6.46 3.10
N VAL A 107 6.07 6.10 4.27
CA VAL A 107 5.30 5.43 5.32
C VAL A 107 5.23 6.32 6.54
N LEU A 108 4.04 6.43 7.14
CA LEU A 108 3.81 7.17 8.37
C LEU A 108 3.03 6.30 9.35
N ASN A 109 3.58 6.14 10.55
CA ASN A 109 2.96 5.43 11.66
C ASN A 109 2.42 6.44 12.66
N LEU A 110 1.12 6.41 12.90
CA LEU A 110 0.42 7.32 13.80
C LEU A 110 0.04 6.55 15.07
N ASP A 111 0.77 6.79 16.15
CA ASP A 111 0.48 6.20 17.46
C ASP A 111 -0.64 6.99 18.14
N ARG A 112 -1.77 6.34 18.35
CA ARG A 112 -2.96 6.93 18.98
C ARG A 112 -2.80 7.12 20.49
N ASN A 113 -1.95 6.31 21.13
CA ASN A 113 -1.71 6.43 22.58
C ASN A 113 -0.95 7.71 22.92
N THR A 114 0.08 8.00 22.14
CA THR A 114 0.95 9.16 22.36
C THR A 114 0.57 10.37 21.50
N ARG A 115 -0.34 10.20 20.51
CA ARG A 115 -0.70 11.17 19.49
C ARG A 115 0.55 11.72 18.78
N THR A 116 1.44 10.82 18.41
CA THR A 116 2.66 11.12 17.64
C THR A 116 2.66 10.36 16.34
N ALA A 117 3.22 10.97 15.31
CA ALA A 117 3.37 10.32 14.01
C ALA A 117 4.82 10.40 13.54
N LYS A 118 5.40 9.25 13.23
CA LYS A 118 6.77 9.10 12.75
C LYS A 118 6.84 8.09 11.62
N GLY A 119 7.80 8.27 10.75
CA GLY A 119 7.98 7.39 9.62
C GLY A 119 9.25 7.69 8.83
N HIS A 120 9.23 7.36 7.58
CA HIS A 120 10.31 7.69 6.67
C HIS A 120 9.80 7.87 5.24
N TYR A 121 10.46 8.72 4.51
CA TYR A 121 10.42 8.78 3.07
C TYR A 121 11.55 7.91 2.52
N PHE A 122 11.28 7.13 1.50
CA PHE A 122 12.26 6.21 0.93
C PHE A 122 12.40 6.42 -0.58
N VAL A 123 13.59 6.08 -1.06
CA VAL A 123 13.91 5.94 -2.49
C VAL A 123 14.73 4.67 -2.63
N THR A 124 14.21 3.70 -3.38
CA THR A 124 14.83 2.40 -3.56
C THR A 124 14.97 2.09 -5.04
N THR A 125 16.13 1.62 -5.46
CA THR A 125 16.33 1.07 -6.80
C THR A 125 16.59 -0.43 -6.70
N PHE A 126 15.71 -1.22 -7.27
CA PHE A 126 15.83 -2.68 -7.36
C PHE A 126 16.48 -3.08 -8.68
N TYR A 127 17.28 -4.15 -8.63
CA TYR A 127 18.02 -4.67 -9.79
C TYR A 127 17.66 -6.13 -10.07
N ARG A 128 17.34 -6.47 -11.31
CA ARG A 128 17.03 -7.86 -11.71
C ARG A 128 18.27 -8.78 -11.79
N ASN A 129 19.46 -8.22 -11.82
CA ASN A 129 20.71 -8.97 -11.96
C ASN A 129 21.26 -9.57 -10.65
N GLY A 130 20.45 -9.55 -9.56
CA GLY A 130 20.85 -10.05 -8.24
C GLY A 130 21.69 -9.08 -7.41
N LYS A 131 21.95 -7.87 -7.89
CA LYS A 131 22.53 -6.80 -7.09
C LYS A 131 21.56 -6.44 -5.95
N LEU A 132 22.09 -6.15 -4.76
CA LEU A 132 21.29 -5.65 -3.65
C LEU A 132 20.64 -4.31 -4.02
N PRO A 133 19.43 -4.04 -3.54
CA PRO A 133 18.79 -2.76 -3.75
C PRO A 133 19.64 -1.60 -3.20
N ASP A 134 19.67 -0.50 -3.93
CA ASP A 134 20.17 0.77 -3.39
C ASP A 134 18.99 1.47 -2.71
N GLU A 135 19.05 1.61 -1.39
CA GLU A 135 17.96 2.18 -0.58
C GLU A 135 18.44 3.40 0.20
N LYS A 136 17.63 4.45 0.18
CA LYS A 136 17.80 5.66 0.99
C LYS A 136 16.52 5.94 1.76
N ASN A 137 16.66 6.03 3.07
CA ASN A 137 15.56 6.35 3.97
C ASN A 137 15.83 7.69 4.66
N TYR A 138 14.81 8.54 4.70
CA TYR A 138 14.84 9.85 5.34
C TYR A 138 13.78 9.88 6.43
N LYS A 139 14.20 10.03 7.69
CA LYS A 139 13.31 10.07 8.83
C LYS A 139 12.42 11.29 8.79
N ILE A 140 11.15 11.07 9.08
CA ILE A 140 10.16 12.14 9.15
C ILE A 140 9.33 12.04 10.42
N GLU A 141 8.75 13.15 10.82
CA GLU A 141 7.63 13.21 11.74
C GLU A 141 6.47 14.02 11.12
N MET A 142 5.28 13.89 11.69
CA MET A 142 4.16 14.76 11.33
C MET A 142 3.69 15.54 12.56
N LYS A 143 3.50 16.84 12.37
CA LYS A 143 2.89 17.75 13.35
C LYS A 143 1.94 18.72 12.66
N ASN A 144 0.77 18.92 13.21
CA ASN A 144 -0.24 19.82 12.66
C ASN A 144 -0.54 19.52 11.17
N ASN A 145 -0.69 18.22 10.86
CA ASN A 145 -0.92 17.72 9.50
C ASN A 145 0.18 18.10 8.47
N LYS A 146 1.39 18.41 8.93
CA LYS A 146 2.55 18.74 8.10
C LYS A 146 3.66 17.72 8.32
N ILE A 147 4.23 17.25 7.23
CA ILE A 147 5.43 16.40 7.26
C ILE A 147 6.65 17.29 7.53
N ILE A 148 7.49 16.85 8.44
CA ILE A 148 8.74 17.50 8.84
C ILE A 148 9.87 16.50 8.63
N LEU A 149 10.86 16.87 7.83
CA LEU A 149 12.07 16.07 7.64
C LEU A 149 12.99 16.23 8.85
N LEU A 150 13.44 15.11 9.42
CA LEU A 150 14.32 15.09 10.60
C LEU A 150 15.80 14.93 10.24
N ASP A 151 16.09 14.33 9.08
CA ASP A 151 17.47 14.12 8.62
C ASP A 151 17.99 15.35 7.87
N GLU A 152 19.28 15.62 8.03
CA GLU A 152 19.95 16.63 7.21
C GLU A 152 20.11 16.14 5.77
N VAL A 153 19.68 16.94 4.82
CA VAL A 153 19.81 16.65 3.39
C VAL A 153 20.52 17.79 2.66
N LYS A 154 21.29 17.43 1.64
CA LYS A 154 21.94 18.43 0.79
C LYS A 154 20.91 18.97 -0.23
N GLY A 155 20.62 20.26 -0.14
CA GLY A 155 19.80 21.01 -1.08
C GLY A 155 18.31 21.03 -0.77
N ASP A 156 17.70 22.17 -1.04
CA ASP A 156 16.30 22.46 -0.69
C ASP A 156 15.28 21.65 -1.48
N LYS A 157 15.60 21.22 -2.69
CA LYS A 157 14.66 20.48 -3.55
C LYS A 157 14.19 19.17 -2.93
N LEU A 158 15.12 18.39 -2.35
CA LEU A 158 14.77 17.12 -1.72
C LEU A 158 13.95 17.35 -0.45
N LYS A 159 14.37 18.31 0.37
CA LYS A 159 13.63 18.72 1.56
C LYS A 159 12.20 19.11 1.21
N GLN A 160 12.01 20.02 0.26
CA GLN A 160 10.70 20.46 -0.20
C GLN A 160 9.86 19.30 -0.77
N LYS A 161 10.49 18.38 -1.51
CA LYS A 161 9.81 17.20 -2.04
C LYS A 161 9.25 16.33 -0.93
N ILE A 162 10.05 16.08 0.12
CA ILE A 162 9.63 15.26 1.27
C ILE A 162 8.56 15.97 2.09
N GLU A 163 8.76 17.23 2.46
CA GLU A 163 7.83 17.98 3.30
C GLU A 163 6.49 18.31 2.61
N ASN A 164 6.49 18.39 1.28
CA ASN A 164 5.27 18.57 0.49
C ASN A 164 4.65 17.25 -0.01
N PHE A 165 5.18 16.11 0.41
CA PHE A 165 4.61 14.81 0.04
C PHE A 165 3.15 14.71 0.50
N LYS A 166 2.32 14.14 -0.36
CA LYS A 166 0.92 13.84 -0.04
C LYS A 166 0.66 12.37 -0.33
N PHE A 167 0.18 11.67 0.67
CA PHE A 167 -0.31 10.31 0.50
C PHE A 167 -1.46 10.28 -0.51
N PHE A 168 -1.54 9.22 -1.30
CA PHE A 168 -2.60 9.06 -2.29
C PHE A 168 -3.97 9.18 -1.63
N GLY A 169 -4.13 8.59 -0.45
CA GLY A 169 -5.34 8.68 0.34
C GLY A 169 -5.72 10.08 0.85
N GLN A 170 -4.82 11.08 0.80
CA GLN A 170 -5.17 12.44 1.20
C GLN A 170 -5.92 13.23 0.11
N TYR A 171 -5.67 12.92 -1.16
CA TYR A 171 -6.22 13.68 -2.28
C TYR A 171 -7.18 12.90 -3.17
N ALA A 172 -7.07 11.58 -3.23
CA ALA A 172 -7.93 10.77 -4.08
C ALA A 172 -9.24 10.39 -3.38
N ASN A 173 -10.35 10.50 -4.08
CA ASN A 173 -11.64 10.00 -3.61
C ASN A 173 -11.75 8.50 -3.88
N LEU A 174 -11.06 7.69 -3.09
CA LEU A 174 -11.01 6.23 -3.27
C LEU A 174 -12.38 5.54 -3.05
N LYS A 175 -13.38 6.22 -2.50
CA LYS A 175 -14.77 5.70 -2.43
C LYS A 175 -15.34 5.40 -3.81
N GLU A 176 -14.91 6.13 -4.83
CA GLU A 176 -15.36 5.90 -6.22
C GLU A 176 -14.93 4.55 -6.78
N LEU A 177 -13.92 3.89 -6.18
CA LEU A 177 -13.51 2.54 -6.59
C LEU A 177 -14.60 1.49 -6.40
N ARG A 178 -15.61 1.76 -5.58
CA ARG A 178 -16.80 0.89 -5.41
C ARG A 178 -17.65 0.73 -6.66
N LYS A 179 -17.54 1.64 -7.62
CA LYS A 179 -18.31 1.59 -8.89
C LYS A 179 -17.89 0.45 -9.80
N TYR A 180 -16.66 -0.08 -9.64
CA TYR A 180 -16.16 -1.14 -10.49
C TYR A 180 -16.84 -2.48 -10.17
N ASN A 181 -17.18 -3.24 -11.21
CA ASN A 181 -17.85 -4.54 -11.11
C ASN A 181 -17.33 -5.44 -12.24
N ASN A 182 -17.61 -6.74 -12.13
CA ASN A 182 -17.16 -7.76 -13.06
C ASN A 182 -15.63 -7.80 -13.17
N GLY A 183 -14.96 -7.78 -12.04
CA GLY A 183 -13.52 -7.87 -11.95
C GLY A 183 -13.00 -9.30 -12.10
N ASP A 184 -11.75 -9.42 -12.51
CA ASP A 184 -11.04 -10.70 -12.54
C ASP A 184 -10.59 -11.03 -11.10
N VAL A 185 -11.16 -12.10 -10.52
CA VAL A 185 -10.91 -12.53 -9.13
C VAL A 185 -9.87 -13.63 -9.10
N SER A 186 -8.88 -13.50 -8.24
CA SER A 186 -7.87 -14.52 -7.93
C SER A 186 -7.85 -14.79 -6.42
N ILE A 187 -7.73 -16.07 -6.04
CA ILE A 187 -7.76 -16.52 -4.64
C ILE A 187 -6.63 -17.51 -4.42
N ASN A 188 -5.89 -17.34 -3.33
CA ASN A 188 -4.95 -18.32 -2.82
C ASN A 188 -5.45 -18.83 -1.46
N GLU A 189 -6.00 -20.05 -1.45
CA GLU A 189 -6.55 -20.66 -0.23
C GLU A 189 -5.47 -21.19 0.72
N ASN A 190 -4.28 -21.51 0.22
CA ASN A 190 -3.18 -22.05 1.02
C ASN A 190 -2.55 -20.97 1.91
N VAL A 191 -2.52 -19.74 1.41
CA VAL A 191 -2.14 -18.54 2.17
C VAL A 191 -3.28 -17.57 1.92
N PRO A 192 -4.25 -17.45 2.83
CA PRO A 192 -5.46 -16.69 2.55
C PRO A 192 -5.15 -15.30 2.00
N SER A 193 -5.26 -15.16 0.68
CA SER A 193 -5.13 -13.90 -0.02
C SER A 193 -6.12 -13.83 -1.17
N TYR A 194 -6.60 -12.63 -1.41
CA TYR A 194 -7.68 -12.37 -2.34
C TYR A 194 -7.36 -11.14 -3.16
N ASP A 195 -7.46 -11.29 -4.48
CA ASP A 195 -7.25 -10.22 -5.42
C ASP A 195 -8.48 -10.02 -6.30
N VAL A 196 -8.75 -8.78 -6.65
CA VAL A 196 -9.65 -8.46 -7.74
C VAL A 196 -9.06 -7.34 -8.60
N GLU A 197 -9.13 -7.52 -9.92
CA GLU A 197 -8.60 -6.56 -10.88
C GLU A 197 -9.73 -5.97 -11.74
N TYR A 198 -9.68 -4.65 -11.95
CA TYR A 198 -10.63 -3.93 -12.79
C TYR A 198 -9.92 -3.06 -13.82
N LYS A 199 -10.42 -3.05 -15.04
CA LYS A 199 -10.00 -2.05 -16.04
C LYS A 199 -10.59 -0.69 -15.69
N MET A 200 -9.74 0.30 -15.50
CA MET A 200 -10.16 1.68 -15.26
C MET A 200 -10.30 2.47 -16.56
N SER A 201 -11.05 3.56 -16.50
CA SER A 201 -11.13 4.50 -17.60
C SER A 201 -10.08 5.61 -17.48
N ASN A 202 -9.47 6.00 -18.60
CA ASN A 202 -8.63 7.20 -18.64
C ASN A 202 -9.42 8.49 -18.31
N LYS A 203 -10.75 8.43 -18.29
CA LYS A 203 -11.64 9.55 -17.91
C LYS A 203 -11.91 9.62 -16.41
N ASP A 204 -11.53 8.58 -15.63
CA ASP A 204 -11.71 8.58 -14.19
C ASP A 204 -10.86 9.67 -13.54
N GLU A 205 -11.44 10.43 -12.61
CA GLU A 205 -10.77 11.58 -11.97
C GLU A 205 -9.50 11.13 -11.23
N ILE A 206 -9.54 9.96 -10.57
CA ILE A 206 -8.37 9.36 -9.91
C ILE A 206 -7.23 9.12 -10.92
N VAL A 207 -7.56 8.60 -12.12
CA VAL A 207 -6.57 8.33 -13.16
C VAL A 207 -5.97 9.62 -13.70
N LYS A 208 -6.78 10.64 -13.93
CA LYS A 208 -6.32 11.97 -14.37
C LYS A 208 -5.40 12.62 -13.33
N GLU A 209 -5.79 12.57 -12.05
CA GLU A 209 -5.00 13.12 -10.95
C GLU A 209 -3.63 12.44 -10.85
N LEU A 210 -3.58 11.10 -10.90
CA LEU A 210 -2.32 10.35 -10.87
C LEU A 210 -1.43 10.65 -12.07
N ARG A 211 -2.02 10.75 -13.27
CA ARG A 211 -1.27 11.13 -14.48
C ARG A 211 -0.63 12.49 -14.35
N SER A 212 -1.37 13.46 -13.86
CA SER A 212 -0.87 14.82 -13.64
C SER A 212 0.24 14.84 -12.59
N ARG A 213 0.03 14.21 -11.45
CA ARG A 213 0.93 14.25 -10.30
C ARG A 213 2.27 13.55 -10.55
N TYR A 214 2.24 12.40 -11.22
CA TYR A 214 3.42 11.59 -11.49
C TYR A 214 3.94 11.69 -12.93
N ASN A 215 3.41 12.64 -13.70
CA ASN A 215 3.76 12.85 -15.12
C ASN A 215 3.69 11.54 -15.94
N ILE A 216 2.57 10.82 -15.81
CA ILE A 216 2.36 9.53 -16.48
C ILE A 216 1.87 9.78 -17.91
N SER A 217 2.73 9.58 -18.90
CA SER A 217 2.44 9.86 -20.32
C SER A 217 1.82 8.70 -21.10
N THR A 218 1.65 7.49 -20.49
CA THR A 218 1.03 6.36 -21.21
C THR A 218 -0.45 6.60 -21.42
N GLU A 219 -0.97 6.32 -22.63
CA GLU A 219 -2.40 6.38 -22.93
C GLU A 219 -3.15 5.08 -22.60
N LYS A 220 -2.42 4.00 -22.25
CA LYS A 220 -3.04 2.72 -21.86
C LYS A 220 -3.90 2.95 -20.61
N SER A 221 -5.13 2.47 -20.66
CA SER A 221 -6.01 2.46 -19.48
C SER A 221 -5.37 1.63 -18.37
N PRO A 222 -5.31 2.14 -17.13
CA PRO A 222 -4.70 1.40 -16.03
C PRO A 222 -5.60 0.30 -15.50
N ILE A 223 -5.01 -0.57 -14.69
CA ILE A 223 -5.71 -1.63 -13.96
C ILE A 223 -5.71 -1.25 -12.48
N LEU A 224 -6.88 -1.23 -11.86
CA LEU A 224 -7.03 -1.22 -10.41
C LEU A 224 -6.88 -2.64 -9.91
N LYS A 225 -5.98 -2.86 -8.96
CA LYS A 225 -5.82 -4.10 -8.21
C LYS A 225 -6.17 -3.85 -6.75
N MET A 226 -7.08 -4.63 -6.22
CA MET A 226 -7.45 -4.61 -4.80
C MET A 226 -7.00 -5.93 -4.19
N HIS A 227 -6.09 -5.87 -3.23
CA HIS A 227 -5.47 -7.04 -2.62
C HIS A 227 -5.73 -7.09 -1.12
N ILE A 228 -6.06 -8.27 -0.62
CA ILE A 228 -6.33 -8.54 0.80
C ILE A 228 -5.49 -9.73 1.22
N ASP A 229 -4.70 -9.57 2.29
CA ASP A 229 -4.13 -10.68 3.04
C ASP A 229 -4.99 -10.98 4.27
N GLY A 230 -5.18 -12.26 4.56
CA GLY A 230 -5.95 -12.75 5.70
C GLY A 230 -7.41 -13.01 5.37
N ASP A 231 -8.23 -13.23 6.41
CA ASP A 231 -9.64 -13.60 6.26
C ASP A 231 -10.48 -12.44 5.72
N LEU A 232 -11.32 -12.71 4.71
CA LEU A 232 -12.30 -11.75 4.18
C LEU A 232 -13.35 -11.33 5.22
N LYS A 233 -13.72 -12.22 6.13
CA LYS A 233 -14.64 -11.97 7.23
C LYS A 233 -13.93 -11.33 8.42
N GLY A 234 -12.63 -11.42 8.43
CA GLY A 234 -11.78 -10.73 9.40
C GLY A 234 -12.08 -9.25 9.31
N SER A 235 -12.25 -8.73 10.42
CA SER A 235 -12.77 -7.42 10.61
C SER A 235 -11.66 -6.42 10.80
N SER A 236 -10.42 -6.86 10.86
CA SER A 236 -9.29 -5.94 10.88
C SER A 236 -9.29 -5.13 9.58
N VAL A 237 -9.00 -3.84 9.73
CA VAL A 237 -8.44 -3.09 8.61
C VAL A 237 -7.03 -3.68 8.39
N GLY A 238 -6.99 -5.01 8.25
CA GLY A 238 -5.82 -5.78 7.96
C GLY A 238 -5.27 -5.31 6.63
N TYR A 239 -4.17 -5.84 6.23
CA TYR A 239 -3.48 -5.44 5.02
C TYR A 239 -4.43 -5.34 3.81
N ARG A 240 -4.81 -4.13 3.47
CA ARG A 240 -5.69 -3.76 2.35
C ARG A 240 -4.89 -2.85 1.43
N LYS A 241 -4.40 -3.42 0.34
CA LYS A 241 -3.58 -2.71 -0.65
C LYS A 241 -4.41 -2.37 -1.87
N LEU A 242 -4.31 -1.14 -2.30
CA LEU A 242 -4.82 -0.65 -3.58
C LEU A 242 -3.61 -0.35 -4.46
N GLU A 243 -3.62 -0.86 -5.68
CA GLU A 243 -2.60 -0.56 -6.67
C GLU A 243 -3.28 -0.10 -7.97
N ILE A 244 -2.84 1.03 -8.51
CA ILE A 244 -3.26 1.48 -9.84
C ILE A 244 -2.06 1.31 -10.78
N ASP A 245 -2.16 0.31 -11.65
CA ASP A 245 -1.09 -0.16 -12.51
C ASP A 245 -1.24 0.39 -13.94
N PHE A 246 -0.30 1.26 -14.34
CA PHE A 246 -0.20 1.87 -15.66
C PHE A 246 0.81 1.16 -16.57
N SER A 247 1.32 0.02 -16.19
CA SER A 247 2.37 -0.72 -16.91
C SER A 247 1.96 -1.04 -18.36
N LYS A 248 2.86 -0.76 -19.30
CA LYS A 248 2.60 -1.04 -20.73
C LYS A 248 2.88 -2.49 -21.09
N ARG A 249 3.89 -3.09 -20.46
CA ARG A 249 4.39 -4.45 -20.69
C ARG A 249 4.75 -5.09 -19.35
N GLU A 250 4.79 -6.40 -19.30
CA GLU A 250 5.19 -7.18 -18.12
C GLU A 250 6.51 -6.73 -17.47
N ASN A 251 7.44 -6.25 -18.27
CA ASN A 251 8.78 -5.82 -17.82
C ASN A 251 8.92 -4.32 -17.59
N SER A 252 7.83 -3.55 -17.63
CA SER A 252 7.85 -2.11 -17.44
C SER A 252 6.84 -1.71 -16.37
N LYS A 253 7.24 -1.84 -15.09
CA LYS A 253 6.40 -1.44 -13.97
C LYS A 253 6.17 0.07 -13.96
N LEU A 254 4.95 0.47 -13.75
CA LEU A 254 4.53 1.84 -13.54
C LEU A 254 3.25 1.83 -12.72
N SER A 255 3.34 2.00 -11.41
CA SER A 255 2.18 1.90 -10.55
C SER A 255 2.25 2.85 -9.35
N VAL A 256 1.08 3.15 -8.82
CA VAL A 256 0.90 3.82 -7.53
C VAL A 256 0.24 2.84 -6.58
N ILE A 257 0.80 2.68 -5.40
CA ILE A 257 0.29 1.82 -4.34
C ILE A 257 -0.12 2.68 -3.15
N GLU A 258 -1.24 2.31 -2.54
CA GLU A 258 -1.73 2.88 -1.29
C GLU A 258 -2.14 1.75 -0.36
N PHE A 259 -1.79 1.84 0.90
CA PHE A 259 -2.47 1.08 1.92
C PHE A 259 -2.65 1.84 3.22
N LEU A 260 -3.70 1.47 3.93
CA LEU A 260 -3.99 1.94 5.26
C LEU A 260 -4.22 0.72 6.14
N SER A 261 -3.44 0.61 7.21
CA SER A 261 -3.58 -0.50 8.16
C SER A 261 -3.67 0.00 9.59
N TYR A 262 -4.31 -0.81 10.42
CA TYR A 262 -4.41 -0.57 11.85
C TYR A 262 -3.81 -1.74 12.62
N LYS A 263 -3.03 -1.44 13.65
CA LYS A 263 -2.40 -2.44 14.49
C LYS A 263 -2.56 -2.08 15.97
N PRO A 264 -3.30 -2.87 16.75
CA PRO A 264 -3.28 -2.75 18.21
C PRO A 264 -1.96 -3.27 18.78
N ALA A 265 -1.55 -2.79 19.95
CA ALA A 265 -0.48 -3.42 20.70
C ALA A 265 -0.96 -4.78 21.22
N LYS A 266 -0.20 -5.82 20.98
CA LYS A 266 -0.46 -7.12 21.57
C LYS A 266 -0.13 -7.10 23.07
N LYS A 267 -0.87 -7.89 23.86
CA LYS A 267 -0.50 -8.20 25.24
C LYS A 267 0.86 -8.87 25.31
#